data_a9ac83260d0cdfdccab882aed536b7ef
#
_entry.id   a9ac83260d0cdfdccab882aed536b7ef
#
_cell.length_a   1.000
_cell.length_b   1.000
_cell.length_c   1.000
_cell.angle_alpha   90.00
_cell.angle_beta   90.00
_cell.angle_gamma   90.00
#
_symmetry.space_group_name_H-M   'P 1'
#
loop_
_entity.id
_entity.type
_entity.pdbx_description
1 polymer ?
#
loop_
_entity_poly.entity_id
_entity_poly.type
_entity_poly.pdbx_seq_one_letter_code
_entity_poly.pdbx_strand_id
1 'polypeptide(L)'
;NIAPPNARPGYMTPMLCMSAGWGDAAILVPYALYKRTGDRKILADNYEMMQRWYGFLLGRAQQTTDEQQGGDYAKFTVLNGMDYGEWCEPGITPMQAMMNPRKSVGTAYLAYSGRLLVEVAEALGKADDAANYRGTAANAVKAYRAAFTENGVIKSDRQCEYVRAIAFALLGEDESKAAAATLNKMVIENG
;
A
#
# COMPACT_ATOMS: atom_id res chain seq x y z
N ASN A 1 -2.80 4.36 17.01
CA ASN A 1 -2.31 3.18 16.30
C ASN A 1 -1.48 3.50 15.05
N ILE A 2 -1.12 4.74 14.87
CA ILE A 2 -0.32 5.24 13.74
C ILE A 2 1.16 5.30 14.14
N ALA A 3 1.50 4.74 15.29
CA ALA A 3 2.88 4.79 15.73
C ALA A 3 3.67 3.67 15.06
N PRO A 4 4.51 4.00 14.08
CA PRO A 4 5.59 3.14 13.69
C PRO A 4 6.48 2.85 14.92
N PRO A 5 7.49 2.08 14.81
CA PRO A 5 8.22 1.28 15.81
C PRO A 5 8.53 1.89 17.19
N ASN A 6 8.07 3.08 17.48
CA ASN A 6 8.21 3.76 18.77
C ASN A 6 6.95 3.70 19.65
N ALA A 7 5.93 2.94 19.27
CA ALA A 7 4.77 2.69 20.13
C ALA A 7 5.27 2.06 21.43
N ARG A 8 4.87 2.65 22.54
CA ARG A 8 5.36 2.37 23.89
C ARG A 8 5.47 0.86 24.19
N PRO A 9 6.57 0.39 24.75
CA PRO A 9 6.67 -0.99 25.25
C PRO A 9 5.53 -1.26 26.23
N GLY A 10 4.74 -2.30 25.98
CA GLY A 10 3.68 -2.73 26.88
C GLY A 10 2.25 -2.64 26.34
N TYR A 11 1.98 -1.92 25.27
CA TYR A 11 0.68 -1.96 24.58
C TYR A 11 0.74 -2.90 23.38
N MET A 12 -0.14 -3.88 23.40
CA MET A 12 -0.39 -4.90 22.36
C MET A 12 0.60 -4.89 21.20
N THR A 13 1.44 -5.85 21.21
CA THR A 13 2.48 -6.25 20.27
C THR A 13 2.81 -5.30 19.11
N PRO A 14 4.08 -5.03 18.84
CA PRO A 14 4.54 -4.30 17.66
C PRO A 14 3.85 -4.73 16.35
N MET A 15 3.44 -6.00 16.28
CA MET A 15 2.76 -6.63 15.15
C MET A 15 1.45 -5.95 14.79
N LEU A 16 0.69 -5.42 15.76
CA LEU A 16 -0.61 -4.76 15.51
C LEU A 16 -0.46 -3.29 15.06
N CYS A 17 0.71 -2.70 15.21
CA CYS A 17 0.95 -1.30 14.87
C CYS A 17 1.63 -1.10 13.51
N MET A 18 2.00 -2.20 12.84
CA MET A 18 2.84 -2.18 11.64
C MET A 18 2.09 -2.55 10.35
N SER A 19 0.77 -2.59 10.40
CA SER A 19 -0.06 -2.95 9.25
C SER A 19 -0.05 -1.84 8.20
N ALA A 20 0.31 -2.20 6.97
CA ALA A 20 0.08 -1.34 5.81
C ALA A 20 -1.43 -1.07 5.64
N GLY A 21 -1.75 0.07 5.07
CA GLY A 21 -3.10 0.59 4.99
C GLY A 21 -3.50 1.40 6.24
N TRP A 22 -3.22 0.89 7.43
CA TRP A 22 -3.49 1.59 8.69
C TRP A 22 -2.37 2.58 9.03
N GLY A 23 -1.12 2.14 8.99
CA GLY A 23 0.03 2.99 9.23
C GLY A 23 0.25 4.05 8.14
N ASP A 24 -0.23 3.78 6.93
CA ASP A 24 -0.19 4.73 5.82
C ASP A 24 -0.97 6.02 6.08
N ALA A 25 -1.85 6.05 7.11
CA ALA A 25 -2.45 7.28 7.61
C ALA A 25 -1.41 8.35 7.96
N ALA A 26 -0.19 7.97 8.31
CA ALA A 26 0.93 8.90 8.51
C ALA A 26 1.25 9.73 7.25
N ILE A 27 0.96 9.21 6.07
CA ILE A 27 1.14 9.90 4.78
C ILE A 27 -0.20 10.44 4.27
N LEU A 28 -1.23 9.61 4.27
CA LEU A 28 -2.52 9.92 3.65
C LEU A 28 -3.22 11.10 4.34
N VAL A 29 -3.18 11.18 5.67
CA VAL A 29 -3.90 12.23 6.40
C VAL A 29 -3.29 13.61 6.16
N PRO A 30 -1.99 13.86 6.37
CA PRO A 30 -1.40 15.15 6.05
C PRO A 30 -1.50 15.52 4.57
N TYR A 31 -1.36 14.53 3.67
CA TYR A 31 -1.55 14.76 2.24
C TYR A 31 -2.98 15.20 1.91
N ALA A 32 -4.00 14.52 2.44
CA ALA A 32 -5.40 14.88 2.22
C ALA A 32 -5.73 16.28 2.76
N LEU A 33 -5.20 16.64 3.93
CA LEU A 33 -5.34 17.98 4.50
C LEU A 33 -4.70 19.03 3.59
N TYR A 34 -3.48 18.79 3.13
CA TYR A 34 -2.81 19.67 2.16
C TYR A 34 -3.62 19.84 0.87
N LYS A 35 -4.11 18.75 0.29
CA LYS A 35 -4.93 18.82 -0.94
C LYS A 35 -6.20 19.65 -0.76
N ARG A 36 -6.75 19.67 0.46
CA ARG A 36 -7.97 20.40 0.77
C ARG A 36 -7.72 21.87 1.12
N THR A 37 -6.58 22.19 1.75
CA THR A 37 -6.30 23.53 2.30
C THR A 37 -5.26 24.32 1.51
N GLY A 38 -4.40 23.63 0.75
CA GLY A 38 -3.23 24.21 0.10
C GLY A 38 -2.07 24.53 1.06
N ASP A 39 -2.23 24.24 2.37
CA ASP A 39 -1.25 24.59 3.39
C ASP A 39 -0.05 23.62 3.37
N ARG A 40 1.07 24.08 2.80
CA ARG A 40 2.33 23.34 2.75
C ARG A 40 2.96 23.10 4.11
N LYS A 41 2.61 23.92 5.11
CA LYS A 41 3.14 23.74 6.46
C LYS A 41 2.73 22.39 7.04
N ILE A 42 1.52 21.93 6.74
CA ILE A 42 1.04 20.60 7.14
C ILE A 42 1.99 19.50 6.63
N LEU A 43 2.43 19.60 5.37
CA LEU A 43 3.38 18.64 4.81
C LEU A 43 4.76 18.74 5.48
N ALA A 44 5.27 19.97 5.65
CA ALA A 44 6.58 20.21 6.24
C ALA A 44 6.68 19.68 7.68
N ASP A 45 5.66 19.96 8.50
CA ASP A 45 5.62 19.53 9.90
C ASP A 45 5.54 18.01 10.07
N ASN A 46 4.99 17.30 9.07
CA ASN A 46 4.80 15.86 9.13
C ASN A 46 5.77 15.06 8.23
N TYR A 47 6.66 15.74 7.51
CA TYR A 47 7.48 15.10 6.48
C TYR A 47 8.36 13.97 7.02
N GLU A 48 9.03 14.20 8.15
CA GLU A 48 9.88 13.18 8.79
C GLU A 48 9.09 11.94 9.23
N MET A 49 7.86 12.12 9.73
CA MET A 49 6.97 11.01 10.08
C MET A 49 6.59 10.20 8.83
N MET A 50 6.26 10.88 7.73
CA MET A 50 5.97 10.25 6.45
C MET A 50 7.15 9.43 5.94
N GLN A 51 8.37 10.00 5.97
CA GLN A 51 9.59 9.33 5.55
C GLN A 51 9.88 8.08 6.37
N ARG A 52 9.71 8.16 7.70
CA ARG A 52 9.93 7.00 8.60
C ARG A 52 8.95 5.88 8.32
N TRP A 53 7.67 6.20 8.10
CA TRP A 53 6.68 5.19 7.76
C TRP A 53 7.00 4.51 6.43
N TYR A 54 7.27 5.30 5.40
CA TYR A 54 7.61 4.77 4.08
C TYR A 54 8.88 3.93 4.09
N GLY A 55 9.93 4.42 4.77
CA GLY A 55 11.18 3.70 4.96
C GLY A 55 10.99 2.36 5.70
N PHE A 56 10.11 2.32 6.70
CA PHE A 56 9.74 1.08 7.37
C PHE A 56 9.07 0.09 6.41
N LEU A 57 8.12 0.54 5.61
CA LEU A 57 7.42 -0.31 4.65
C LEU A 57 8.37 -0.83 3.55
N LEU A 58 9.25 0.04 3.03
CA LEU A 58 10.30 -0.36 2.10
C LEU A 58 11.30 -1.34 2.74
N GLY A 59 11.67 -1.13 4.00
CA GLY A 59 12.54 -2.05 4.74
C GLY A 59 11.91 -3.44 4.90
N ARG A 60 10.59 -3.52 5.06
CA ARG A 60 9.87 -4.81 5.02
C ARG A 60 10.02 -5.48 3.64
N ALA A 61 9.82 -4.73 2.56
CA ALA A 61 9.97 -5.26 1.21
C ALA A 61 11.39 -5.79 0.95
N GLN A 62 12.42 -5.06 1.39
CA GLN A 62 13.81 -5.44 1.22
C GLN A 62 14.21 -6.74 1.92
N GLN A 63 13.42 -7.21 2.89
CA GLN A 63 13.60 -8.51 3.55
C GLN A 63 13.01 -9.68 2.76
N THR A 64 12.25 -9.41 1.72
CA THR A 64 11.68 -10.46 0.86
C THR A 64 12.79 -11.14 0.07
N THR A 65 12.88 -12.46 0.23
CA THR A 65 13.88 -13.31 -0.44
C THR A 65 13.27 -14.26 -1.47
N ASP A 66 11.94 -14.32 -1.53
CA ASP A 66 11.23 -15.18 -2.48
C ASP A 66 11.21 -14.54 -3.87
N GLU A 67 12.21 -14.91 -4.69
CA GLU A 67 12.35 -14.42 -6.05
C GLU A 67 11.18 -14.86 -6.96
N GLN A 68 10.46 -15.91 -6.60
CA GLN A 68 9.27 -16.36 -7.32
C GLN A 68 8.07 -15.44 -7.12
N GLN A 69 8.06 -14.65 -6.04
CA GLN A 69 7.04 -13.66 -5.75
C GLN A 69 7.58 -12.24 -5.98
N GLY A 70 7.47 -11.75 -7.19
CA GLY A 70 7.93 -10.41 -7.57
C GLY A 70 9.07 -10.42 -8.58
N GLY A 71 9.69 -11.58 -8.83
CA GLY A 71 10.78 -11.74 -9.79
C GLY A 71 11.91 -10.74 -9.53
N ASP A 72 12.35 -10.04 -10.56
CA ASP A 72 13.39 -8.99 -10.48
C ASP A 72 13.02 -7.84 -9.53
N TYR A 73 11.77 -7.76 -9.11
CA TYR A 73 11.25 -6.72 -8.22
C TYR A 73 10.95 -7.24 -6.80
N ALA A 74 11.46 -8.43 -6.42
CA ALA A 74 11.22 -9.01 -5.09
C ALA A 74 11.53 -8.05 -3.94
N LYS A 75 12.59 -7.24 -4.06
CA LYS A 75 12.98 -6.23 -3.07
C LYS A 75 12.00 -5.05 -2.92
N PHE A 76 10.95 -5.01 -3.74
CA PHE A 76 9.83 -4.07 -3.65
C PHE A 76 8.51 -4.79 -3.35
N THR A 77 8.55 -6.08 -3.03
CA THR A 77 7.39 -6.91 -2.68
C THR A 77 7.32 -7.10 -1.17
N VAL A 78 6.26 -6.59 -0.54
CA VAL A 78 6.07 -6.70 0.92
C VAL A 78 5.32 -8.00 1.21
N LEU A 79 6.02 -9.01 1.70
CA LEU A 79 5.44 -10.33 2.01
C LEU A 79 5.42 -10.66 3.50
N ASN A 80 6.26 -10.01 4.28
CA ASN A 80 6.37 -10.21 5.72
C ASN A 80 5.48 -9.26 6.51
N GLY A 81 5.25 -9.58 7.77
CA GLY A 81 4.40 -8.81 8.67
C GLY A 81 2.92 -9.16 8.51
N MET A 82 2.10 -8.50 9.30
CA MET A 82 0.66 -8.71 9.33
C MET A 82 -0.03 -7.44 8.82
N ASP A 83 -0.58 -7.51 7.61
CA ASP A 83 -1.41 -6.46 7.05
C ASP A 83 -2.88 -6.90 7.13
N TYR A 84 -3.70 -6.15 7.84
CA TYR A 84 -5.11 -6.51 8.09
C TYR A 84 -5.95 -6.56 6.82
N GLY A 85 -5.60 -5.75 5.83
CA GLY A 85 -6.38 -5.61 4.61
C GLY A 85 -7.73 -5.00 4.92
N GLU A 86 -8.78 -5.58 4.33
CA GLU A 86 -10.16 -5.17 4.57
C GLU A 86 -10.71 -5.87 5.81
N TRP A 87 -11.14 -5.06 6.78
CA TRP A 87 -11.65 -5.56 8.06
C TRP A 87 -13.10 -6.02 7.99
N CYS A 88 -13.91 -5.40 7.13
CA CYS A 88 -15.34 -5.64 7.01
C CYS A 88 -15.72 -6.25 5.66
N GLU A 89 -14.92 -7.17 5.16
CA GLU A 89 -15.17 -7.82 3.87
C GLU A 89 -16.42 -8.73 3.96
N PRO A 90 -17.34 -8.66 2.98
CA PRO A 90 -18.55 -9.51 2.99
C PRO A 90 -18.21 -10.99 3.14
N GLY A 91 -18.97 -11.69 3.98
CA GLY A 91 -18.80 -13.13 4.22
C GLY A 91 -17.57 -13.52 5.05
N ILE A 92 -16.81 -12.57 5.57
CA ILE A 92 -15.61 -12.82 6.39
C ILE A 92 -15.74 -12.12 7.73
N THR A 93 -15.52 -12.86 8.81
CA THR A 93 -15.45 -12.27 10.15
C THR A 93 -14.12 -11.53 10.34
N PRO A 94 -14.06 -10.51 11.22
CA PRO A 94 -12.80 -9.81 11.55
C PRO A 94 -11.69 -10.78 12.02
N MET A 95 -12.04 -11.83 12.74
CA MET A 95 -11.10 -12.86 13.17
C MET A 95 -10.51 -13.63 11.97
N GLN A 96 -11.35 -14.03 11.02
CA GLN A 96 -10.89 -14.70 9.80
C GLN A 96 -10.00 -13.78 8.94
N ALA A 97 -10.35 -12.49 8.84
CA ALA A 97 -9.52 -11.50 8.15
C ALA A 97 -8.13 -11.38 8.80
N MET A 98 -8.08 -11.35 10.14
CA MET A 98 -6.84 -11.25 10.90
C MET A 98 -5.99 -12.52 10.78
N MET A 99 -6.60 -13.71 10.75
CA MET A 99 -5.90 -14.98 10.66
C MET A 99 -5.43 -15.32 9.23
N ASN A 100 -5.94 -14.60 8.23
CA ASN A 100 -5.55 -14.78 6.83
C ASN A 100 -5.09 -13.44 6.23
N PRO A 101 -3.91 -12.94 6.62
CA PRO A 101 -3.42 -11.64 6.19
C PRO A 101 -3.23 -11.57 4.68
N ARG A 102 -3.56 -10.43 4.09
CA ARG A 102 -3.48 -10.19 2.64
C ARG A 102 -2.08 -9.78 2.24
N LYS A 103 -1.36 -10.67 1.59
CA LYS A 103 0.01 -10.40 1.13
C LYS A 103 0.12 -9.24 0.13
N SER A 104 -0.95 -8.97 -0.65
CA SER A 104 -0.96 -7.88 -1.64
C SER A 104 -1.00 -6.48 -1.04
N VAL A 105 -1.53 -6.33 0.18
CA VAL A 105 -1.79 -5.03 0.82
C VAL A 105 -0.52 -4.21 0.97
N GLY A 106 0.52 -4.78 1.56
CA GLY A 106 1.77 -4.07 1.82
C GLY A 106 2.41 -3.53 0.55
N THR A 107 2.47 -4.35 -0.51
CA THR A 107 3.03 -3.94 -1.81
C THR A 107 2.16 -2.87 -2.49
N ALA A 108 0.84 -3.00 -2.41
CA ALA A 108 -0.08 -2.01 -2.96
C ALA A 108 0.11 -0.63 -2.29
N TYR A 109 0.22 -0.60 -0.96
CA TYR A 109 0.47 0.64 -0.23
C TYR A 109 1.87 1.18 -0.41
N LEU A 110 2.91 0.34 -0.58
CA LEU A 110 4.25 0.81 -0.93
C LEU A 110 4.23 1.59 -2.26
N ALA A 111 3.49 1.11 -3.26
CA ALA A 111 3.33 1.80 -4.52
C ALA A 111 2.51 3.10 -4.39
N TYR A 112 1.36 3.03 -3.71
CA TYR A 112 0.45 4.16 -3.57
C TYR A 112 1.02 5.29 -2.72
N SER A 113 1.48 4.99 -1.50
CA SER A 113 2.10 5.95 -0.59
C SER A 113 3.36 6.58 -1.18
N GLY A 114 4.14 5.79 -1.94
CA GLY A 114 5.30 6.32 -2.67
C GLY A 114 4.91 7.39 -3.68
N ARG A 115 3.83 7.21 -4.44
CA ARG A 115 3.35 8.25 -5.36
C ARG A 115 2.85 9.50 -4.66
N LEU A 116 2.18 9.36 -3.51
CA LEU A 116 1.78 10.51 -2.71
C LEU A 116 3.01 11.28 -2.19
N LEU A 117 4.05 10.56 -1.78
CA LEU A 117 5.32 11.17 -1.35
C LEU A 117 6.06 11.88 -2.48
N VAL A 118 5.90 11.47 -3.72
CA VAL A 118 6.40 12.25 -4.87
C VAL A 118 5.77 13.63 -4.87
N GLU A 119 4.43 13.71 -4.82
CA GLU A 119 3.71 14.99 -4.81
C GLU A 119 4.06 15.83 -3.57
N VAL A 120 4.20 15.20 -2.41
CA VAL A 120 4.61 15.87 -1.16
C VAL A 120 6.02 16.47 -1.30
N ALA A 121 6.97 15.68 -1.78
CA ALA A 121 8.36 16.13 -1.95
C ALA A 121 8.47 17.26 -2.98
N GLU A 122 7.73 17.17 -4.10
CA GLU A 122 7.66 18.24 -5.09
C GLU A 122 7.06 19.51 -4.50
N ALA A 123 5.95 19.42 -3.73
CA ALA A 123 5.34 20.56 -3.06
C ALA A 123 6.28 21.24 -2.06
N LEU A 124 7.21 20.47 -1.46
CA LEU A 124 8.21 20.96 -0.51
C LEU A 124 9.53 21.35 -1.19
N GLY A 125 9.65 21.25 -2.52
CA GLY A 125 10.87 21.57 -3.27
C GLY A 125 12.04 20.58 -3.09
N LYS A 126 11.72 19.32 -2.70
CA LYS A 126 12.69 18.24 -2.43
C LYS A 126 12.85 17.33 -3.66
N ALA A 127 13.53 17.81 -4.68
CA ALA A 127 13.62 17.15 -6.00
C ALA A 127 14.23 15.74 -5.94
N ASP A 128 15.30 15.57 -5.15
CA ASP A 128 15.99 14.28 -5.01
C ASP A 128 15.11 13.24 -4.32
N ASP A 129 14.41 13.65 -3.25
CA ASP A 129 13.45 12.79 -2.57
C ASP A 129 12.32 12.37 -3.52
N ALA A 130 11.79 13.32 -4.30
CA ALA A 130 10.74 13.04 -5.29
C ALA A 130 11.21 12.04 -6.35
N ALA A 131 12.44 12.15 -6.85
CA ALA A 131 13.01 11.20 -7.80
C ALA A 131 13.15 9.80 -7.19
N ASN A 132 13.64 9.69 -5.95
CA ASN A 132 13.79 8.44 -5.22
C ASN A 132 12.43 7.76 -4.98
N TYR A 133 11.42 8.50 -4.52
CA TYR A 133 10.07 7.96 -4.31
C TYR A 133 9.43 7.51 -5.61
N ARG A 134 9.62 8.25 -6.70
CA ARG A 134 9.11 7.89 -8.04
C ARG A 134 9.69 6.56 -8.50
N GLY A 135 11.00 6.37 -8.37
CA GLY A 135 11.68 5.12 -8.71
C GLY A 135 11.17 3.95 -7.88
N THR A 136 11.08 4.12 -6.56
CA THR A 136 10.60 3.10 -5.63
C THR A 136 9.14 2.73 -5.90
N ALA A 137 8.26 3.73 -6.08
CA ALA A 137 6.84 3.49 -6.37
C ALA A 137 6.64 2.76 -7.71
N ALA A 138 7.39 3.14 -8.75
CA ALA A 138 7.34 2.45 -10.04
C ALA A 138 7.77 0.98 -9.94
N ASN A 139 8.82 0.69 -9.17
CA ASN A 139 9.26 -0.68 -8.94
C ASN A 139 8.26 -1.46 -8.08
N ALA A 140 7.61 -0.83 -7.09
CA ALA A 140 6.55 -1.47 -6.31
C ALA A 140 5.32 -1.82 -7.17
N VAL A 141 4.96 -1.00 -8.17
CA VAL A 141 3.90 -1.37 -9.15
C VAL A 141 4.31 -2.60 -9.95
N LYS A 142 5.56 -2.67 -10.44
CA LYS A 142 6.06 -3.84 -11.16
C LYS A 142 6.08 -5.09 -10.26
N ALA A 143 6.51 -4.92 -8.99
CA ALA A 143 6.48 -5.98 -7.99
C ALA A 143 5.06 -6.49 -7.74
N TYR A 144 4.09 -5.58 -7.60
CA TYR A 144 2.68 -5.95 -7.44
C TYR A 144 2.19 -6.79 -8.63
N ARG A 145 2.46 -6.34 -9.85
CA ARG A 145 2.04 -7.06 -11.05
C ARG A 145 2.70 -8.44 -11.13
N ALA A 146 4.00 -8.53 -10.89
CA ALA A 146 4.71 -9.81 -10.93
C ALA A 146 4.21 -10.81 -9.87
N ALA A 147 3.95 -10.35 -8.64
CA ALA A 147 3.57 -11.22 -7.53
C ALA A 147 2.07 -11.57 -7.50
N PHE A 148 1.19 -10.59 -7.81
CA PHE A 148 -0.24 -10.69 -7.54
C PHE A 148 -1.13 -10.67 -8.78
N THR A 149 -0.55 -10.64 -9.98
CA THR A 149 -1.29 -10.86 -11.22
C THR A 149 -0.70 -12.01 -12.04
N GLU A 150 -1.50 -12.59 -12.90
CA GLU A 150 -1.09 -13.58 -13.90
C GLU A 150 -1.74 -13.21 -15.22
N ASN A 151 -0.94 -13.03 -16.26
CA ASN A 151 -1.40 -12.57 -17.58
C ASN A 151 -2.29 -11.30 -17.48
N GLY A 152 -1.96 -10.40 -16.55
CA GLY A 152 -2.72 -9.15 -16.32
C GLY A 152 -3.99 -9.31 -15.47
N VAL A 153 -4.33 -10.54 -15.03
CA VAL A 153 -5.48 -10.83 -14.18
C VAL A 153 -5.04 -10.92 -12.72
N ILE A 154 -5.80 -10.28 -11.82
CA ILE A 154 -5.54 -10.34 -10.37
C ILE A 154 -5.76 -11.76 -9.85
N LYS A 155 -4.79 -12.30 -9.12
CA LYS A 155 -4.84 -13.63 -8.49
C LYS A 155 -5.68 -13.60 -7.21
N SER A 156 -6.94 -13.18 -7.31
CA SER A 156 -7.84 -13.10 -6.17
C SER A 156 -9.29 -13.17 -6.64
N ASP A 157 -10.15 -13.71 -5.77
CA ASP A 157 -11.60 -13.73 -5.90
C ASP A 157 -12.30 -12.67 -5.03
N ARG A 158 -11.54 -11.66 -4.54
CA ARG A 158 -12.03 -10.71 -3.54
C ARG A 158 -12.18 -9.31 -4.11
N GLN A 159 -13.38 -8.75 -3.95
CA GLN A 159 -13.73 -7.41 -4.43
C GLN A 159 -12.74 -6.34 -3.96
N CYS A 160 -12.34 -6.35 -2.68
CA CYS A 160 -11.45 -5.34 -2.11
C CYS A 160 -10.07 -5.29 -2.79
N GLU A 161 -9.57 -6.41 -3.32
CA GLU A 161 -8.29 -6.43 -4.05
C GLU A 161 -8.42 -5.80 -5.44
N TYR A 162 -9.53 -6.02 -6.12
CA TYR A 162 -9.84 -5.33 -7.38
C TYR A 162 -10.01 -3.83 -7.19
N VAL A 163 -10.79 -3.42 -6.18
CA VAL A 163 -10.97 -2.00 -5.83
C VAL A 163 -9.62 -1.34 -5.56
N ARG A 164 -8.77 -1.96 -4.76
CA ARG A 164 -7.45 -1.43 -4.41
C ARG A 164 -6.54 -1.34 -5.62
N ALA A 165 -6.47 -2.39 -6.44
CA ALA A 165 -5.60 -2.41 -7.62
C ALA A 165 -5.99 -1.32 -8.64
N ILE A 166 -7.29 -1.12 -8.86
CA ILE A 166 -7.81 -0.07 -9.74
C ILE A 166 -7.57 1.32 -9.14
N ALA A 167 -8.00 1.55 -7.90
CA ALA A 167 -7.90 2.84 -7.23
C ALA A 167 -6.45 3.33 -7.07
N PHE A 168 -5.53 2.39 -6.82
CA PHE A 168 -4.11 2.69 -6.68
C PHE A 168 -3.35 2.62 -8.02
N ALA A 169 -4.04 2.46 -9.14
CA ALA A 169 -3.47 2.35 -10.48
C ALA A 169 -2.26 1.39 -10.53
N LEU A 170 -2.44 0.17 -10.02
CA LEU A 170 -1.41 -0.87 -9.98
C LEU A 170 -1.35 -1.70 -11.27
N LEU A 171 -2.35 -1.54 -12.14
CA LEU A 171 -2.54 -2.27 -13.39
C LEU A 171 -2.31 -1.37 -14.59
N GLY A 172 -2.06 -1.94 -15.74
CA GLY A 172 -2.12 -1.24 -17.01
C GLY A 172 -3.56 -0.82 -17.36
N GLU A 173 -3.73 0.01 -18.39
CA GLU A 173 -5.05 0.57 -18.74
C GLU A 173 -6.06 -0.53 -19.09
N ASP A 174 -5.68 -1.46 -19.98
CA ASP A 174 -6.58 -2.53 -20.44
C ASP A 174 -6.82 -3.57 -19.32
N GLU A 175 -5.80 -3.85 -18.51
CA GLU A 175 -5.92 -4.70 -17.32
C GLU A 175 -6.88 -4.08 -16.29
N SER A 176 -6.84 -2.75 -16.10
CA SER A 176 -7.76 -2.03 -15.21
C SER A 176 -9.20 -2.09 -15.71
N LYS A 177 -9.42 -1.98 -17.03
CA LYS A 177 -10.75 -2.14 -17.63
C LYS A 177 -11.30 -3.55 -17.42
N ALA A 178 -10.45 -4.58 -17.65
CA ALA A 178 -10.82 -5.97 -17.42
C ALA A 178 -11.10 -6.25 -15.92
N ALA A 179 -10.28 -5.71 -15.03
CA ALA A 179 -10.47 -5.82 -13.59
C ALA A 179 -11.78 -5.16 -13.14
N ALA A 180 -12.12 -3.99 -13.69
CA ALA A 180 -13.39 -3.29 -13.40
C ALA A 180 -14.60 -4.10 -13.88
N ALA A 181 -14.53 -4.73 -15.05
CA ALA A 181 -15.58 -5.61 -15.55
C ALA A 181 -15.78 -6.83 -14.64
N THR A 182 -14.67 -7.45 -14.18
CA THR A 182 -14.71 -8.57 -13.23
C THR A 182 -15.31 -8.15 -11.90
N LEU A 183 -14.88 -7.00 -11.37
CA LEU A 183 -15.43 -6.46 -10.12
C LEU A 183 -16.94 -6.21 -10.23
N ASN A 184 -17.39 -5.61 -11.34
CA ASN A 184 -18.81 -5.38 -11.58
C ASN A 184 -19.61 -6.68 -11.56
N LYS A 185 -19.10 -7.74 -12.21
CA LYS A 185 -19.72 -9.07 -12.16
C LYS A 185 -19.79 -9.61 -10.74
N MET A 186 -18.70 -9.53 -9.97
CA MET A 186 -18.67 -9.97 -8.57
C MET A 186 -19.71 -9.24 -7.70
N VAL A 187 -19.88 -7.93 -7.90
CA VAL A 187 -20.86 -7.13 -7.15
C VAL A 187 -22.30 -7.52 -7.51
N ILE A 188 -22.57 -7.79 -8.80
CA ILE A 188 -23.92 -8.21 -9.24
C ILE A 188 -24.26 -9.62 -8.71
N GLU A 189 -23.31 -10.54 -8.72
CA GLU A 189 -23.53 -11.93 -8.35
C GLU A 189 -23.55 -12.17 -6.82
N ASN A 190 -22.79 -11.39 -6.05
CA ASN A 190 -22.58 -11.65 -4.63
C ASN A 190 -23.07 -10.52 -3.70
N GLY A 191 -23.59 -9.43 -4.25
CA GLY A 191 -24.11 -8.27 -3.52
C GLY A 191 -23.00 -7.35 -3.04
#